data_c04d0297403f4256cad7fa56889177c4
#
_entry.id   c04d0297403f4256cad7fa56889177c4
#
_cell.length_a   1.000
_cell.length_b   1.000
_cell.length_c   1.000
_cell.angle_alpha   90.00
_cell.angle_beta   90.00
_cell.angle_gamma   90.00
#
_symmetry.space_group_name_H-M   'P 1'
#
loop_
_entity.id
_entity.type
_entity.pdbx_description
1 polymer ?
#
loop_
_entity_poly.entity_id
_entity_poly.type
_entity_poly.pdbx_seq_one_letter_code
_entity_poly.pdbx_strand_id
1 'polypeptide(L)'
;MAGAMTLLSWGGISYPQGYEKAGMMDYLRDAVKWGTDYFIKCNTGYDTGEYEFYGQVGNGDFDHSSWSRPEEMPDWRPSYKIDASNPGSDLAAETAASLASAAMLFDGVDDAYAAELIDHAELLYSFADERRGKYSDSITDAYAFYNSWGGYNDELVWGAIWLYKATGKQEYLDKAISYYDQFGFGSKTQFLSWDDKLAGAQVLLAQETGESRFVQLLTIFS
;
A
#
# COMPACT_ATOMS: atom_id res chain seq x y z
N MET A 1 -6.37 5.05 2.10
CA MET A 1 -6.14 4.40 3.42
C MET A 1 -4.83 3.62 3.45
N ALA A 2 -4.53 2.77 2.47
CA ALA A 2 -3.35 1.90 2.52
C ALA A 2 -2.05 2.69 2.72
N GLY A 3 -1.80 3.76 1.95
CA GLY A 3 -0.62 4.61 2.15
C GLY A 3 -0.49 5.21 3.55
N ALA A 4 -1.62 5.57 4.18
CA ALA A 4 -1.58 6.06 5.56
C ALA A 4 -1.15 4.95 6.54
N MET A 5 -1.65 3.73 6.37
CA MET A 5 -1.24 2.60 7.21
C MET A 5 0.22 2.23 7.00
N THR A 6 0.70 2.25 5.73
CA THR A 6 2.12 2.02 5.43
C THR A 6 3.01 3.06 6.12
N LEU A 7 2.65 4.34 6.06
CA LEU A 7 3.45 5.41 6.68
C LEU A 7 3.43 5.34 8.22
N LEU A 8 2.30 4.99 8.82
CA LEU A 8 2.20 4.76 10.27
C LEU A 8 3.09 3.58 10.69
N SER A 9 3.00 2.46 9.96
CA SER A 9 3.84 1.29 10.20
C SER A 9 5.32 1.63 10.04
N TRP A 10 5.69 2.32 8.96
CA TRP A 10 7.07 2.74 8.71
C TRP A 10 7.60 3.64 9.84
N GLY A 11 6.79 4.57 10.34
CA GLY A 11 7.14 5.39 11.49
C GLY A 11 7.44 4.57 12.74
N GLY A 12 6.59 3.58 13.06
CA GLY A 12 6.78 2.67 14.19
C GLY A 12 8.02 1.79 14.06
N ILE A 13 8.28 1.26 12.85
CA ILE A 13 9.46 0.44 12.54
C ILE A 13 10.75 1.26 12.64
N SER A 14 10.74 2.49 12.12
CA SER A 14 11.93 3.33 12.05
C SER A 14 12.26 4.01 13.38
N TYR A 15 11.27 4.30 14.20
CA TYR A 15 11.44 5.07 15.46
C TYR A 15 10.75 4.41 16.67
N PRO A 16 10.95 3.10 16.93
CA PRO A 16 10.22 2.38 17.97
C PRO A 16 10.44 3.00 19.36
N GLN A 17 11.69 3.44 19.67
CA GLN A 17 11.98 4.04 20.97
C GLN A 17 11.22 5.36 21.20
N GLY A 18 10.88 6.09 20.13
CA GLY A 18 10.08 7.31 20.21
C GLY A 18 8.65 6.99 20.67
N TYR A 19 8.04 5.99 20.04
CA TYR A 19 6.69 5.53 20.39
C TYR A 19 6.63 4.90 21.78
N GLU A 20 7.64 4.08 22.15
CA GLU A 20 7.74 3.48 23.49
C GLU A 20 7.86 4.55 24.58
N LYS A 21 8.78 5.52 24.44
CA LYS A 21 8.95 6.61 25.40
C LYS A 21 7.71 7.47 25.55
N ALA A 22 6.93 7.64 24.49
CA ALA A 22 5.68 8.38 24.51
C ALA A 22 4.50 7.55 25.05
N GLY A 23 4.66 6.24 25.25
CA GLY A 23 3.57 5.33 25.62
C GLY A 23 2.52 5.15 24.50
N MET A 24 2.94 5.29 23.24
CA MET A 24 2.04 5.34 22.08
C MET A 24 2.16 4.11 21.17
N MET A 25 3.00 3.13 21.47
CA MET A 25 3.20 1.98 20.61
C MET A 25 1.94 1.12 20.47
N ASP A 26 1.21 0.90 21.56
CA ASP A 26 -0.03 0.11 21.52
C ASP A 26 -1.13 0.86 20.75
N TYR A 27 -1.24 2.18 20.92
CA TYR A 27 -2.17 3.00 20.11
C TYR A 27 -1.82 2.96 18.62
N LEU A 28 -0.54 2.93 18.29
CA LEU A 28 -0.10 2.78 16.89
C LEU A 28 -0.53 1.42 16.32
N ARG A 29 -0.28 0.34 17.08
CA ARG A 29 -0.69 -1.01 16.67
C ARG A 29 -2.20 -1.13 16.51
N ASP A 30 -2.97 -0.59 17.45
CA ASP A 30 -4.43 -0.58 17.37
C ASP A 30 -4.93 0.15 16.12
N ALA A 31 -4.37 1.32 15.83
CA ALA A 31 -4.73 2.10 14.65
C ALA A 31 -4.37 1.37 13.34
N VAL A 32 -3.17 0.77 13.27
CA VAL A 32 -2.73 -0.01 12.10
C VAL A 32 -3.59 -1.26 11.96
N LYS A 33 -3.85 -1.98 13.06
CA LYS A 33 -4.69 -3.18 13.05
C LYS A 33 -6.10 -2.88 12.55
N TRP A 34 -6.69 -1.79 13.00
CA TRP A 34 -8.02 -1.37 12.53
C TRP A 34 -8.06 -1.19 11.00
N GLY A 35 -7.02 -0.58 10.42
CA GLY A 35 -6.93 -0.42 8.97
C GLY A 35 -6.64 -1.73 8.24
N THR A 36 -5.75 -2.56 8.76
CA THR A 36 -5.38 -3.84 8.13
C THR A 36 -6.48 -4.89 8.23
N ASP A 37 -7.24 -4.95 9.34
CA ASP A 37 -8.44 -5.79 9.47
C ASP A 37 -9.50 -5.43 8.40
N TYR A 38 -9.61 -4.14 8.06
CA TYR A 38 -10.46 -3.71 6.95
C TYR A 38 -9.95 -4.21 5.60
N PHE A 39 -8.63 -4.14 5.34
CA PHE A 39 -8.06 -4.62 4.08
C PHE A 39 -8.19 -6.15 3.92
N ILE A 40 -8.02 -6.90 5.00
CA ILE A 40 -8.28 -8.35 5.02
C ILE A 40 -9.72 -8.64 4.59
N LYS A 41 -10.71 -7.95 5.17
CA LYS A 41 -12.13 -8.08 4.78
C LYS A 41 -12.40 -7.70 3.33
N CYS A 42 -11.65 -6.74 2.78
CA CYS A 42 -11.78 -6.32 1.39
C CYS A 42 -11.16 -7.32 0.40
N ASN A 43 -10.23 -8.17 0.86
CA ASN A 43 -9.54 -9.17 0.03
C ASN A 43 -10.37 -10.47 -0.05
N THR A 44 -11.55 -10.38 -0.68
CA THR A 44 -12.52 -11.46 -0.77
C THR A 44 -12.08 -12.62 -1.66
N GLY A 45 -11.09 -12.39 -2.52
CA GLY A 45 -10.48 -13.43 -3.34
C GLY A 45 -9.54 -14.36 -2.58
N TYR A 46 -9.12 -14.01 -1.35
CA TYR A 46 -8.11 -14.76 -0.60
C TYR A 46 -8.53 -16.23 -0.37
N ASP A 47 -9.72 -16.47 0.12
CA ASP A 47 -10.22 -17.80 0.45
C ASP A 47 -10.40 -18.70 -0.80
N THR A 48 -10.58 -18.10 -1.96
CA THR A 48 -10.80 -18.82 -3.25
C THR A 48 -9.54 -18.90 -4.09
N GLY A 49 -8.50 -18.14 -3.76
CA GLY A 49 -7.29 -17.97 -4.55
C GLY A 49 -7.53 -17.17 -5.84
N GLU A 50 -8.63 -16.42 -5.91
CA GLU A 50 -8.97 -15.55 -7.04
C GLU A 50 -8.47 -14.13 -6.79
N TYR A 51 -8.28 -13.36 -7.86
CA TYR A 51 -7.94 -11.94 -7.77
C TYR A 51 -9.24 -11.13 -7.66
N GLU A 52 -9.59 -10.78 -6.43
CA GLU A 52 -10.74 -9.91 -6.13
C GLU A 52 -10.47 -9.09 -4.86
N PHE A 53 -10.57 -7.76 -4.98
CA PHE A 53 -10.36 -6.84 -3.86
C PHE A 53 -11.34 -5.66 -3.94
N TYR A 54 -12.04 -5.37 -2.85
CA TYR A 54 -12.92 -4.20 -2.76
C TYR A 54 -12.13 -2.94 -2.42
N GLY A 55 -12.08 -2.00 -3.36
CA GLY A 55 -11.27 -0.78 -3.29
C GLY A 55 -12.01 0.45 -2.76
N GLN A 56 -13.34 0.46 -2.85
CA GLN A 56 -14.14 1.60 -2.44
C GLN A 56 -15.51 1.18 -1.92
N VAL A 57 -15.97 1.87 -0.87
CA VAL A 57 -17.33 1.78 -0.34
C VAL A 57 -17.93 3.19 -0.28
N GLY A 58 -19.13 3.34 -0.84
CA GLY A 58 -19.81 4.61 -1.04
C GLY A 58 -19.54 5.18 -2.45
N ASN A 59 -20.46 6.01 -2.92
CA ASN A 59 -20.34 6.73 -4.19
C ASN A 59 -19.89 8.16 -3.90
N GLY A 60 -18.85 8.63 -4.59
CA GLY A 60 -18.23 9.91 -4.30
C GLY A 60 -19.17 11.10 -4.51
N ASP A 61 -19.88 11.14 -5.63
CA ASP A 61 -20.82 12.23 -5.92
C ASP A 61 -22.00 12.26 -4.93
N PHE A 62 -22.49 11.06 -4.57
CA PHE A 62 -23.57 10.93 -3.59
C PHE A 62 -23.13 11.42 -2.22
N ASP A 63 -21.96 10.99 -1.74
CA ASP A 63 -21.43 11.41 -0.45
C ASP A 63 -21.15 12.94 -0.41
N HIS A 64 -20.68 13.53 -1.51
CA HIS A 64 -20.45 14.97 -1.61
C HIS A 64 -21.74 15.79 -1.80
N SER A 65 -22.85 15.16 -2.16
CA SER A 65 -24.13 15.86 -2.31
C SER A 65 -24.80 16.16 -0.97
N SER A 66 -24.36 15.52 0.12
CA SER A 66 -24.92 15.65 1.47
C SER A 66 -23.95 16.38 2.40
N TRP A 67 -24.37 17.52 2.94
CA TRP A 67 -23.65 18.24 4.00
C TRP A 67 -24.36 18.00 5.34
N SER A 68 -24.22 16.81 5.88
CA SER A 68 -24.89 16.35 7.10
C SER A 68 -23.90 15.63 8.03
N ARG A 69 -24.36 15.29 9.22
CA ARG A 69 -23.59 14.39 10.11
C ARG A 69 -23.53 13.00 9.50
N PRO A 70 -22.46 12.22 9.79
CA PRO A 70 -22.35 10.85 9.27
C PRO A 70 -23.57 9.98 9.61
N GLU A 71 -24.16 10.15 10.81
CA GLU A 71 -25.33 9.42 11.27
C GLU A 71 -26.62 9.79 10.54
N GLU A 72 -26.65 10.92 9.85
CA GLU A 72 -27.79 11.43 9.07
C GLU A 72 -27.65 11.17 7.58
N MET A 73 -26.49 10.63 7.14
CA MET A 73 -26.27 10.29 5.74
C MET A 73 -27.15 9.12 5.31
N PRO A 74 -27.72 9.17 4.09
CA PRO A 74 -28.50 8.04 3.57
C PRO A 74 -27.66 6.75 3.45
N ASP A 75 -28.29 5.60 3.72
CA ASP A 75 -27.66 4.28 3.76
C ASP A 75 -27.30 3.67 2.39
N TRP A 76 -27.22 4.47 1.33
CA TRP A 76 -26.79 3.97 0.03
C TRP A 76 -25.26 3.92 -0.03
N ARG A 77 -24.73 2.73 0.23
CA ARG A 77 -23.28 2.46 0.31
C ARG A 77 -22.86 1.38 -0.69
N PRO A 78 -22.87 1.67 -2.01
CA PRO A 78 -22.38 0.72 -3.00
C PRO A 78 -20.90 0.42 -2.76
N SER A 79 -20.49 -0.81 -3.07
CA SER A 79 -19.08 -1.20 -3.00
C SER A 79 -18.54 -1.52 -4.39
N TYR A 80 -17.31 -1.12 -4.63
CA TYR A 80 -16.65 -1.27 -5.92
C TYR A 80 -15.37 -2.10 -5.74
N LYS A 81 -15.12 -3.01 -6.69
CA LYS A 81 -14.00 -3.92 -6.63
C LYS A 81 -13.12 -3.84 -7.86
N ILE A 82 -11.90 -4.28 -7.69
CA ILE A 82 -11.00 -4.70 -8.76
C ILE A 82 -10.95 -6.22 -8.80
N ASP A 83 -10.77 -6.80 -9.99
CA ASP A 83 -10.65 -8.23 -10.21
C ASP A 83 -9.72 -8.53 -11.41
N ALA A 84 -9.54 -9.81 -11.75
CA ALA A 84 -8.66 -10.21 -12.85
C ALA A 84 -9.01 -9.59 -14.21
N SER A 85 -10.28 -9.21 -14.42
CA SER A 85 -10.77 -8.58 -15.65
C SER A 85 -10.79 -7.05 -15.59
N ASN A 86 -10.85 -6.51 -14.38
CA ASN A 86 -10.89 -5.09 -14.07
C ASN A 86 -9.77 -4.79 -13.05
N PRO A 87 -8.51 -4.71 -13.49
CA PRO A 87 -7.36 -4.64 -12.60
C PRO A 87 -7.21 -3.28 -11.90
N GLY A 88 -6.33 -3.26 -10.87
CA GLY A 88 -5.98 -2.05 -10.13
C GLY A 88 -4.66 -2.27 -9.43
N SER A 89 -3.56 -2.25 -10.19
CA SER A 89 -2.21 -2.57 -9.69
C SER A 89 -1.74 -1.59 -8.64
N ASP A 90 -2.03 -0.31 -8.79
CA ASP A 90 -1.77 0.75 -7.82
C ASP A 90 -2.44 0.44 -6.47
N LEU A 91 -3.74 0.19 -6.48
CA LEU A 91 -4.50 -0.12 -5.28
C LEU A 91 -4.03 -1.43 -4.61
N ALA A 92 -3.84 -2.49 -5.40
CA ALA A 92 -3.45 -3.79 -4.87
C ALA A 92 -2.01 -3.79 -4.33
N ALA A 93 -1.03 -3.19 -5.05
CA ALA A 93 0.35 -3.12 -4.60
C ALA A 93 0.55 -2.18 -3.39
N GLU A 94 -0.17 -1.05 -3.33
CA GLU A 94 -0.16 -0.18 -2.15
C GLU A 94 -0.74 -0.90 -0.93
N THR A 95 -1.83 -1.67 -1.12
CA THR A 95 -2.41 -2.45 -0.01
C THR A 95 -1.46 -3.57 0.42
N ALA A 96 -0.80 -4.24 -0.53
CA ALA A 96 0.24 -5.22 -0.22
C ALA A 96 1.39 -4.61 0.61
N ALA A 97 1.88 -3.42 0.24
CA ALA A 97 2.89 -2.69 1.01
C ALA A 97 2.42 -2.37 2.44
N SER A 98 1.14 -1.98 2.56
CA SER A 98 0.53 -1.69 3.85
C SER A 98 0.48 -2.92 4.76
N LEU A 99 0.01 -4.05 4.24
CA LEU A 99 -0.06 -5.31 4.99
C LEU A 99 1.35 -5.82 5.35
N ALA A 100 2.29 -5.79 4.41
CA ALA A 100 3.67 -6.20 4.64
C ALA A 100 4.37 -5.34 5.71
N SER A 101 4.22 -4.01 5.63
CA SER A 101 4.80 -3.12 6.65
C SER A 101 4.14 -3.30 8.02
N ALA A 102 2.82 -3.53 8.05
CA ALA A 102 2.11 -3.80 9.29
C ALA A 102 2.56 -5.13 9.93
N ALA A 103 2.79 -6.18 9.14
CA ALA A 103 3.29 -7.45 9.66
C ALA A 103 4.56 -7.28 10.49
N MET A 104 5.47 -6.38 10.08
CA MET A 104 6.69 -6.08 10.84
C MET A 104 6.42 -5.42 12.21
N LEU A 105 5.29 -4.73 12.41
CA LEU A 105 4.90 -4.17 13.71
C LEU A 105 4.31 -5.22 14.65
N PHE A 106 3.81 -6.32 14.10
CA PHE A 106 3.21 -7.42 14.87
C PHE A 106 4.17 -8.60 15.06
N ASP A 107 5.30 -8.63 14.36
CA ASP A 107 6.34 -9.63 14.53
C ASP A 107 6.84 -9.66 16.00
N GLY A 108 6.83 -10.84 16.62
CA GLY A 108 7.12 -11.03 18.03
C GLY A 108 6.05 -10.50 19.02
N VAL A 109 4.91 -10.00 18.51
CA VAL A 109 3.78 -9.51 19.31
C VAL A 109 2.53 -10.36 19.09
N ASP A 110 2.19 -10.57 17.81
CA ASP A 110 1.10 -11.45 17.34
C ASP A 110 1.56 -12.09 16.02
N ASP A 111 2.36 -13.15 16.15
CA ASP A 111 2.98 -13.83 15.01
C ASP A 111 1.94 -14.46 14.07
N ALA A 112 0.79 -14.87 14.60
CA ALA A 112 -0.28 -15.45 13.79
C ALA A 112 -0.90 -14.37 12.89
N TYR A 113 -1.15 -13.18 13.45
CA TYR A 113 -1.66 -12.05 12.69
C TYR A 113 -0.62 -11.52 11.70
N ALA A 114 0.66 -11.45 12.08
CA ALA A 114 1.74 -11.07 11.17
C ALA A 114 1.82 -12.00 9.95
N ALA A 115 1.69 -13.31 10.17
CA ALA A 115 1.66 -14.30 9.08
C ALA A 115 0.45 -14.11 8.15
N GLU A 116 -0.75 -13.91 8.71
CA GLU A 116 -1.97 -13.64 7.95
C GLU A 116 -1.81 -12.38 7.07
N LEU A 117 -1.22 -11.32 7.62
CA LEU A 117 -0.94 -10.08 6.88
C LEU A 117 0.00 -10.33 5.68
N ILE A 118 1.04 -11.15 5.86
CA ILE A 118 1.97 -11.52 4.78
C ILE A 118 1.27 -12.32 3.69
N ASP A 119 0.46 -13.32 4.05
CA ASP A 119 -0.26 -14.15 3.08
C ASP A 119 -1.18 -13.29 2.19
N HIS A 120 -1.93 -12.38 2.79
CA HIS A 120 -2.76 -11.42 2.05
C HIS A 120 -1.93 -10.45 1.20
N ALA A 121 -0.79 -9.98 1.71
CA ALA A 121 0.10 -9.07 0.99
C ALA A 121 0.69 -9.74 -0.26
N GLU A 122 1.14 -10.98 -0.16
CA GLU A 122 1.69 -11.74 -1.28
C GLU A 122 0.66 -11.99 -2.38
N LEU A 123 -0.58 -12.33 -2.01
CA LEU A 123 -1.66 -12.51 -2.99
C LEU A 123 -1.99 -11.20 -3.72
N LEU A 124 -2.16 -10.11 -2.97
CA LEU A 124 -2.46 -8.79 -3.56
C LEU A 124 -1.31 -8.28 -4.45
N TYR A 125 -0.07 -8.53 -4.06
CA TYR A 125 1.06 -8.17 -4.89
C TYR A 125 1.13 -9.00 -6.18
N SER A 126 0.86 -10.31 -6.10
CA SER A 126 0.75 -11.17 -7.29
C SER A 126 -0.35 -10.69 -8.21
N PHE A 127 -1.51 -10.31 -7.65
CA PHE A 127 -2.59 -9.69 -8.41
C PHE A 127 -2.13 -8.42 -9.13
N ALA A 128 -1.51 -7.48 -8.41
CA ALA A 128 -1.03 -6.21 -8.96
C ALA A 128 -0.06 -6.41 -10.12
N ASP A 129 0.82 -7.39 -10.00
CA ASP A 129 1.90 -7.65 -10.96
C ASP A 129 1.44 -8.45 -12.19
N GLU A 130 0.58 -9.43 -12.00
CA GLU A 130 0.09 -10.30 -13.09
C GLU A 130 -1.08 -9.70 -13.87
N ARG A 131 -1.90 -8.86 -13.25
CA ARG A 131 -3.07 -8.22 -13.84
C ARG A 131 -2.93 -6.71 -13.77
N ARG A 132 -2.13 -6.16 -14.69
CA ARG A 132 -1.73 -4.74 -14.64
C ARG A 132 -2.80 -3.81 -15.19
N GLY A 133 -3.07 -2.74 -14.46
CA GLY A 133 -3.97 -1.67 -14.84
C GLY A 133 -4.19 -0.70 -13.70
N LYS A 134 -4.67 0.50 -13.99
CA LYS A 134 -5.01 1.50 -12.97
C LYS A 134 -6.37 1.19 -12.35
N TYR A 135 -6.47 1.30 -11.03
CA TYR A 135 -7.73 1.04 -10.35
C TYR A 135 -8.82 2.03 -10.75
N SER A 136 -8.47 3.27 -11.07
CA SER A 136 -9.42 4.30 -11.50
C SER A 136 -10.04 4.04 -12.88
N ASP A 137 -9.41 3.21 -13.72
CA ASP A 137 -10.01 2.75 -14.97
C ASP A 137 -11.06 1.64 -14.72
N SER A 138 -10.91 0.89 -13.64
CA SER A 138 -11.80 -0.20 -13.21
C SER A 138 -12.91 0.30 -12.28
N ILE A 139 -12.58 1.16 -11.32
CA ILE A 139 -13.50 1.83 -10.40
C ILE A 139 -13.65 3.27 -10.87
N THR A 140 -14.47 3.48 -11.90
CA THR A 140 -14.58 4.80 -12.56
C THR A 140 -15.17 5.89 -11.66
N ASP A 141 -15.88 5.51 -10.58
CA ASP A 141 -16.37 6.44 -9.56
C ASP A 141 -15.22 7.19 -8.86
N ALA A 142 -14.04 6.54 -8.74
CA ALA A 142 -12.85 7.15 -8.15
C ALA A 142 -12.20 8.23 -9.04
N TYR A 143 -12.48 8.25 -10.34
CA TYR A 143 -11.78 9.08 -11.30
C TYR A 143 -11.82 10.58 -10.99
N ALA A 144 -12.96 11.09 -10.51
CA ALA A 144 -13.12 12.51 -10.17
C ALA A 144 -12.45 12.90 -8.84
N PHE A 145 -12.14 11.94 -7.97
CA PHE A 145 -11.68 12.18 -6.59
C PHE A 145 -10.25 11.72 -6.36
N TYR A 146 -9.94 10.50 -6.73
CA TYR A 146 -8.65 9.84 -6.50
C TYR A 146 -8.16 9.10 -7.74
N ASN A 147 -8.06 9.82 -8.87
CA ASN A 147 -7.55 9.22 -10.09
C ASN A 147 -6.07 8.84 -9.95
N SER A 148 -5.69 7.72 -10.52
CA SER A 148 -4.30 7.28 -10.64
C SER A 148 -3.56 8.11 -11.71
N TRP A 149 -3.08 9.29 -11.33
CA TRP A 149 -2.41 10.23 -12.24
C TRP A 149 -1.03 9.72 -12.66
N GLY A 150 -0.24 9.21 -11.69
CA GLY A 150 1.10 8.68 -11.88
C GLY A 150 1.14 7.30 -12.56
N GLY A 151 0.03 6.59 -12.56
CA GLY A 151 -0.05 5.20 -13.00
C GLY A 151 0.07 4.23 -11.82
N TYR A 152 0.81 3.14 -11.97
CA TYR A 152 0.94 2.09 -10.96
C TYR A 152 2.37 1.51 -10.87
N ASN A 153 3.28 2.06 -11.63
CA ASN A 153 4.64 1.50 -11.73
C ASN A 153 5.45 1.68 -10.45
N ASP A 154 5.26 2.77 -9.77
CA ASP A 154 5.91 3.07 -8.49
C ASP A 154 5.33 2.22 -7.35
N GLU A 155 4.02 1.93 -7.36
CA GLU A 155 3.44 1.00 -6.40
C GLU A 155 3.94 -0.43 -6.60
N LEU A 156 4.24 -0.86 -7.83
CA LEU A 156 4.85 -2.18 -8.06
C LEU A 156 6.26 -2.26 -7.44
N VAL A 157 7.05 -1.19 -7.50
CA VAL A 157 8.35 -1.13 -6.81
C VAL A 157 8.16 -1.06 -5.29
N TRP A 158 7.22 -0.23 -4.85
CA TRP A 158 6.89 -0.02 -3.44
C TRP A 158 6.41 -1.29 -2.74
N GLY A 159 5.47 -2.00 -3.36
CA GLY A 159 4.96 -3.27 -2.83
C GLY A 159 6.05 -4.33 -2.74
N ALA A 160 6.90 -4.44 -3.78
CA ALA A 160 8.00 -5.39 -3.80
C ALA A 160 9.02 -5.12 -2.68
N ILE A 161 9.46 -3.87 -2.51
CA ILE A 161 10.47 -3.57 -1.48
C ILE A 161 9.92 -3.77 -0.07
N TRP A 162 8.64 -3.48 0.19
CA TRP A 162 8.02 -3.77 1.48
C TRP A 162 7.88 -5.27 1.74
N LEU A 163 7.50 -6.05 0.74
CA LEU A 163 7.47 -7.52 0.85
C LEU A 163 8.86 -8.09 1.11
N TYR A 164 9.91 -7.57 0.46
CA TYR A 164 11.28 -7.96 0.78
C TYR A 164 11.61 -7.68 2.24
N LYS A 165 11.34 -6.48 2.74
CA LYS A 165 11.62 -6.09 4.13
C LYS A 165 10.91 -6.98 5.14
N ALA A 166 9.66 -7.34 4.85
CA ALA A 166 8.84 -8.15 5.77
C ALA A 166 9.18 -9.64 5.72
N THR A 167 9.59 -10.17 4.55
CA THR A 167 9.75 -11.61 4.35
C THR A 167 11.20 -12.07 4.21
N GLY A 168 12.11 -11.18 3.84
CA GLY A 168 13.49 -11.51 3.47
C GLY A 168 13.63 -12.30 2.16
N LYS A 169 12.54 -12.49 1.40
CA LYS A 169 12.57 -13.25 0.13
C LYS A 169 13.27 -12.45 -0.95
N GLN A 170 14.44 -12.89 -1.40
CA GLN A 170 15.29 -12.19 -2.37
C GLN A 170 14.57 -11.85 -3.69
N GLU A 171 13.62 -12.68 -4.10
CA GLU A 171 12.84 -12.45 -5.32
C GLU A 171 12.12 -11.08 -5.35
N TYR A 172 11.67 -10.59 -4.19
CA TYR A 172 11.02 -9.28 -4.11
C TYR A 172 12.02 -8.12 -4.24
N LEU A 173 13.22 -8.24 -3.68
CA LEU A 173 14.27 -7.24 -3.88
C LEU A 173 14.70 -7.18 -5.34
N ASP A 174 14.95 -8.35 -5.94
CA ASP A 174 15.33 -8.45 -7.35
C ASP A 174 14.26 -7.85 -8.26
N LYS A 175 12.99 -8.09 -7.94
CA LYS A 175 11.84 -7.53 -8.66
C LYS A 175 11.75 -6.01 -8.48
N ALA A 176 11.91 -5.49 -7.27
CA ALA A 176 11.90 -4.05 -7.01
C ALA A 176 12.99 -3.32 -7.79
N ILE A 177 14.22 -3.85 -7.79
CA ILE A 177 15.34 -3.31 -8.54
C ILE A 177 15.08 -3.38 -10.05
N SER A 178 14.63 -4.53 -10.54
CA SER A 178 14.33 -4.73 -11.96
C SER A 178 13.27 -3.75 -12.47
N TYR A 179 12.19 -3.55 -11.70
CA TYR A 179 11.13 -2.60 -12.08
C TYR A 179 11.59 -1.16 -11.97
N TYR A 180 12.39 -0.82 -10.96
CA TYR A 180 12.98 0.51 -10.86
C TYR A 180 13.77 0.87 -12.12
N ASP A 181 14.57 -0.05 -12.61
CA ASP A 181 15.36 0.13 -13.83
C ASP A 181 14.48 0.12 -15.08
N GLN A 182 13.56 -0.84 -15.21
CA GLN A 182 12.66 -0.98 -16.36
C GLN A 182 11.77 0.25 -16.56
N PHE A 183 11.28 0.86 -15.49
CA PHE A 183 10.41 2.04 -15.55
C PHE A 183 11.17 3.36 -15.64
N GLY A 184 12.51 3.30 -15.66
CA GLY A 184 13.36 4.47 -15.84
C GLY A 184 13.36 5.43 -14.67
N PHE A 185 13.17 4.92 -13.45
CA PHE A 185 13.05 5.74 -12.24
C PHE A 185 14.37 6.37 -11.78
N GLY A 186 15.51 5.89 -12.29
CA GLY A 186 16.82 6.45 -11.98
C GLY A 186 17.05 7.90 -12.43
N SER A 187 16.16 8.45 -13.26
CA SER A 187 16.23 9.85 -13.73
C SER A 187 15.07 10.72 -13.22
N LYS A 188 14.20 10.18 -12.35
CA LYS A 188 13.01 10.87 -11.85
C LYS A 188 13.18 11.27 -10.40
N THR A 189 12.85 12.52 -10.10
CA THR A 189 12.65 13.03 -8.74
C THR A 189 11.17 13.25 -8.52
N GLN A 190 10.61 12.67 -7.49
CA GLN A 190 9.19 12.80 -7.18
C GLN A 190 8.97 12.97 -5.68
N PHE A 191 7.75 13.35 -5.31
CA PHE A 191 7.35 13.48 -3.90
C PHE A 191 6.74 12.16 -3.44
N LEU A 192 6.83 11.86 -2.14
CA LEU A 192 6.02 10.81 -1.56
C LEU A 192 4.61 11.35 -1.30
N SER A 193 3.63 10.79 -1.98
CA SER A 193 2.22 11.15 -1.86
C SER A 193 1.32 9.91 -1.90
N TRP A 194 0.02 10.14 -1.88
CA TRP A 194 -0.95 9.05 -2.04
C TRP A 194 -0.95 8.45 -3.45
N ASP A 195 -0.53 9.20 -4.48
CA ASP A 195 -0.49 8.79 -5.90
C ASP A 195 0.95 8.54 -6.40
N ASP A 196 1.97 8.74 -5.57
CA ASP A 196 3.37 8.58 -5.96
C ASP A 196 4.20 8.05 -4.79
N LYS A 197 4.76 6.87 -4.97
CA LYS A 197 5.55 6.15 -3.97
C LYS A 197 7.04 6.14 -4.26
N LEU A 198 7.45 6.72 -5.41
CA LEU A 198 8.82 6.58 -5.91
C LEU A 198 9.87 7.05 -4.91
N ALA A 199 9.69 8.22 -4.30
CA ALA A 199 10.66 8.72 -3.32
C ALA A 199 10.81 7.79 -2.11
N GLY A 200 9.70 7.23 -1.62
CA GLY A 200 9.72 6.24 -0.55
C GLY A 200 10.43 4.94 -0.97
N ALA A 201 10.14 4.44 -2.16
CA ALA A 201 10.79 3.26 -2.72
C ALA A 201 12.31 3.47 -2.89
N GLN A 202 12.75 4.65 -3.33
CA GLN A 202 14.16 5.01 -3.43
C GLN A 202 14.86 4.97 -2.07
N VAL A 203 14.23 5.52 -1.03
CA VAL A 203 14.77 5.47 0.34
C VAL A 203 14.94 4.02 0.79
N LEU A 204 13.93 3.18 0.62
CA LEU A 204 13.99 1.78 1.03
C LEU A 204 15.02 0.99 0.22
N LEU A 205 15.06 1.15 -1.10
CA LEU A 205 16.07 0.51 -1.95
C LEU A 205 17.49 0.91 -1.54
N ALA A 206 17.71 2.20 -1.22
CA ALA A 206 19.00 2.68 -0.73
C ALA A 206 19.39 2.04 0.59
N GLN A 207 18.44 1.90 1.53
CA GLN A 207 18.66 1.26 2.82
C GLN A 207 19.02 -0.22 2.70
N GLU A 208 18.31 -0.95 1.84
CA GLU A 208 18.49 -2.40 1.70
C GLU A 208 19.70 -2.78 0.84
N THR A 209 20.04 -1.97 -0.18
CA THR A 209 21.15 -2.30 -1.11
C THR A 209 22.46 -1.60 -0.80
N GLY A 210 22.41 -0.43 -0.14
CA GLY A 210 23.56 0.46 0.02
C GLY A 210 24.01 1.16 -1.27
N GLU A 211 23.26 1.01 -2.38
CA GLU A 211 23.64 1.57 -3.67
C GLU A 211 23.34 3.07 -3.76
N SER A 212 24.37 3.87 -4.05
CA SER A 212 24.26 5.33 -4.13
C SER A 212 23.31 5.83 -5.22
N ARG A 213 23.03 5.03 -6.26
CA ARG A 213 22.14 5.40 -7.36
C ARG A 213 20.69 5.68 -6.89
N PHE A 214 20.27 5.08 -5.79
CA PHE A 214 18.95 5.33 -5.20
C PHE A 214 18.90 6.59 -4.34
N VAL A 215 20.06 7.11 -3.91
CA VAL A 215 20.17 8.30 -3.04
C VAL A 215 20.40 9.58 -3.83
N GLN A 216 21.03 9.49 -5.02
CA GLN A 216 21.49 10.66 -5.78
C GLN A 216 20.39 11.69 -6.04
N LEU A 217 19.16 11.25 -6.19
CA LEU A 217 18.02 12.12 -6.47
C LEU A 217 17.42 12.72 -5.20
N LEU A 218 17.61 12.09 -4.04
CA LEU A 218 17.11 12.58 -2.75
C LEU A 218 17.97 13.74 -2.20
N THR A 219 19.24 13.83 -2.61
CA THR A 219 20.17 14.88 -2.14
C THR A 219 20.01 16.23 -2.85
N ILE A 220 19.19 16.32 -3.89
CA ILE A 220 18.94 17.58 -4.62
C ILE A 220 18.09 18.56 -3.80
N PHE A 221 17.47 18.11 -2.71
CA PHE A 221 16.58 18.90 -1.85
C PHE A 221 17.15 19.22 -0.45
N SER A 222 18.43 18.94 -0.21
CA SER A 222 19.11 19.27 1.07
C SER A 222 19.88 20.58 1.02
#